data_6959076d589f9a97922715710bae3127
#
_entry.id   6959076d589f9a97922715710bae3127
#
_cell.length_a   1.000
_cell.length_b   1.000
_cell.length_c   1.000
_cell.angle_alpha   90.00
_cell.angle_beta   90.00
_cell.angle_gamma   90.00
#
_symmetry.space_group_name_H-M   'P 1'
#
loop_
_entity.id
_entity.type
_entity.pdbx_description
1 polymer ?
#
loop_
_entity_poly.entity_id
_entity_poly.type
_entity_poly.pdbx_seq_one_letter_code
_entity_poly.pdbx_strand_id
1 'polypeptide(L)'
;MFLMLTLGYKASAEQFGPRELLDFAILAEELGFDSVVVSDHFHPWRDTGGHAPFSFAWLGAVAARTKRIRIGTSVVTPSFRYHPAIVAQAMATVALLAP
;
A
#
# COMPACT_ATOMS: atom_id res chain seq x y z
N MET A 1 -27.79 -0.38 -19.97
CA MET A 1 -26.36 -0.65 -19.78
C MET A 1 -25.90 -0.07 -18.45
N PHE A 2 -25.20 -0.86 -17.66
CA PHE A 2 -24.63 -0.40 -16.39
C PHE A 2 -23.16 -0.10 -16.56
N LEU A 3 -22.75 1.10 -16.13
CA LEU A 3 -21.36 1.45 -16.04
C LEU A 3 -20.82 0.95 -14.71
N MET A 4 -19.74 0.15 -14.77
CA MET A 4 -19.03 -0.28 -13.59
C MET A 4 -17.84 0.64 -13.37
N LEU A 5 -17.87 1.37 -12.26
CA LEU A 5 -16.78 2.25 -11.87
C LEU A 5 -15.90 1.54 -10.85
N THR A 6 -14.63 1.48 -11.13
CA THR A 6 -13.64 0.92 -10.20
C THR A 6 -12.97 2.07 -9.46
N LEU A 7 -13.02 2.04 -8.14
CA LEU A 7 -12.43 3.08 -7.30
C LEU A 7 -11.23 2.54 -6.54
N GLY A 8 -10.13 3.27 -6.64
CA GLY A 8 -8.93 2.99 -5.89
C GLY A 8 -8.62 4.09 -4.88
N TYR A 9 -8.09 3.69 -3.73
CA TYR A 9 -7.60 4.62 -2.73
C TYR A 9 -6.07 4.67 -2.81
N LYS A 10 -5.53 5.85 -3.04
CA LYS A 10 -4.09 6.10 -2.99
C LYS A 10 -3.71 6.43 -1.54
N ALA A 11 -3.11 5.48 -0.85
CA ALA A 11 -2.65 5.65 0.51
C ALA A 11 -1.38 6.50 0.52
N SER A 12 -1.49 7.72 1.01
CA SER A 12 -0.37 8.67 1.03
C SER A 12 0.49 8.42 2.27
N ALA A 13 1.51 7.60 2.10
CA ALA A 13 2.44 7.27 3.18
C ALA A 13 3.38 8.43 3.53
N GLU A 14 3.37 9.50 2.75
CA GLU A 14 4.10 10.73 3.04
C GLU A 14 3.35 11.60 4.06
N GLN A 15 2.02 11.62 4.00
CA GLN A 15 1.18 12.49 4.81
C GLN A 15 0.78 11.87 6.14
N PHE A 16 0.59 10.54 6.16
CA PHE A 16 0.02 9.85 7.31
C PHE A 16 0.99 8.80 7.82
N GLY A 17 1.05 8.65 9.14
CA GLY A 17 1.83 7.59 9.75
C GLY A 17 1.27 6.20 9.42
N PRO A 18 2.08 5.16 9.53
CA PRO A 18 1.68 3.83 9.04
C PRO A 18 0.47 3.24 9.76
N ARG A 19 0.29 3.54 11.05
CA ARG A 19 -0.86 3.02 11.80
C ARG A 19 -2.16 3.68 11.35
N GLU A 20 -2.17 5.01 11.27
CA GLU A 20 -3.34 5.76 10.81
C GLU A 20 -3.69 5.38 9.38
N LEU A 21 -2.67 5.24 8.53
CA LEU A 21 -2.86 4.86 7.13
C LEU A 21 -3.43 3.44 6.99
N LEU A 22 -3.05 2.53 7.89
CA LEU A 22 -3.63 1.18 7.94
C LEU A 22 -5.12 1.25 8.26
N ASP A 23 -5.51 2.08 9.23
CA ASP A 23 -6.91 2.27 9.56
C ASP A 23 -7.70 2.81 8.35
N PHE A 24 -7.13 3.73 7.61
CA PHE A 24 -7.75 4.26 6.38
C PHE A 24 -7.89 3.18 5.29
N ALA A 25 -6.91 2.29 5.16
CA ALA A 25 -6.99 1.20 4.19
C ALA A 25 -8.11 0.21 4.54
N ILE A 26 -8.27 -0.11 5.82
CA ILE A 26 -9.34 -0.97 6.29
C ILE A 26 -10.70 -0.29 6.04
N LEU A 27 -10.79 1.00 6.34
CA LEU A 27 -12.00 1.78 6.10
C LEU A 27 -12.34 1.83 4.61
N ALA A 28 -11.34 1.98 3.74
CA ALA A 28 -11.56 1.98 2.29
C ALA A 28 -12.21 0.67 1.83
N GLU A 29 -11.75 -0.46 2.35
CA GLU A 29 -12.38 -1.75 2.05
C GLU A 29 -13.83 -1.79 2.54
N GLU A 30 -14.08 -1.35 3.76
CA GLU A 30 -15.43 -1.32 4.34
C GLU A 30 -16.38 -0.44 3.53
N LEU A 31 -15.88 0.64 2.95
CA LEU A 31 -16.66 1.56 2.13
C LEU A 31 -16.85 1.09 0.69
N GLY A 32 -16.26 -0.04 0.31
CA GLY A 32 -16.46 -0.62 -1.01
C GLY A 32 -15.43 -0.23 -2.06
N PHE A 33 -14.29 0.35 -1.67
CA PHE A 33 -13.21 0.60 -2.62
C PHE A 33 -12.66 -0.72 -3.17
N ASP A 34 -12.22 -0.70 -4.42
CA ASP A 34 -11.74 -1.89 -5.12
C ASP A 34 -10.25 -2.15 -4.89
N SER A 35 -9.49 -1.10 -4.62
CA SER A 35 -8.04 -1.22 -4.44
C SER A 35 -7.49 -0.18 -3.48
N VAL A 36 -6.35 -0.54 -2.88
CA VAL A 36 -5.49 0.37 -2.12
C VAL A 36 -4.09 0.25 -2.69
N VAL A 37 -3.49 1.37 -3.04
CA VAL A 37 -2.08 1.42 -3.43
C VAL A 37 -1.34 2.40 -2.55
N VAL A 38 -0.10 2.06 -2.18
CA VAL A 38 0.72 2.86 -1.30
C VAL A 38 1.95 3.38 -2.02
N SER A 39 2.36 4.59 -1.67
CA SER A 39 3.62 5.15 -2.16
C SER A 39 4.82 4.48 -1.49
N ASP A 40 5.93 4.43 -2.20
CA ASP A 40 7.17 3.83 -1.73
C ASP A 40 8.31 4.85 -1.76
N HIS A 41 8.67 5.38 -0.61
CA HIS A 41 9.75 6.34 -0.45
C HIS A 41 10.67 5.90 0.69
N PHE A 42 11.96 6.15 0.52
CA PHE A 42 12.93 5.91 1.59
C PHE A 42 12.98 7.10 2.56
N HIS A 43 12.79 8.31 2.05
CA HIS A 43 12.98 9.55 2.79
C HIS A 43 11.69 10.38 2.79
N PRO A 44 11.32 10.99 3.91
CA PRO A 44 10.17 11.90 3.94
C PRO A 44 10.38 13.11 3.03
N TRP A 45 9.30 13.64 2.49
CA TRP A 45 9.34 14.85 1.68
C TRP A 45 9.65 16.10 2.50
N ARG A 46 9.35 16.05 3.79
CA ARG A 46 9.53 17.19 4.70
C ARG A 46 10.18 16.72 5.99
N ASP A 47 10.98 17.59 6.59
CA ASP A 47 11.64 17.30 7.86
C ASP A 47 10.65 17.25 9.04
N THR A 48 9.53 17.97 8.93
CA THR A 48 8.52 18.05 9.98
C THR A 48 7.18 17.50 9.46
N GLY A 49 6.61 16.55 10.16
CA GLY A 49 5.31 15.97 9.82
C GLY A 49 5.31 15.11 8.57
N GLY A 50 6.48 14.75 8.05
CA GLY A 50 6.60 13.85 6.92
C GLY A 50 6.85 12.42 7.37
N HIS A 51 6.43 11.46 6.56
CA HIS A 51 6.59 10.04 6.84
C HIS A 51 7.17 9.31 5.64
N ALA A 52 7.83 8.19 5.88
CA ALA A 52 8.34 7.30 4.83
C ALA A 52 8.39 5.86 5.37
N PRO A 53 7.26 5.26 5.70
CA PRO A 53 7.25 3.87 6.15
C PRO A 53 7.67 2.93 5.02
N PHE A 54 8.20 1.78 5.40
CA PHE A 54 8.57 0.75 4.42
C PHE A 54 7.28 0.14 3.83
N SER A 55 7.05 0.39 2.55
CA SER A 55 5.79 0.05 1.88
C SER A 55 5.46 -1.45 1.94
N PHE A 56 6.44 -2.33 1.78
CA PHE A 56 6.19 -3.77 1.79
C PHE A 56 5.79 -4.29 3.17
N ALA A 57 6.38 -3.75 4.23
CA ALA A 57 5.96 -4.09 5.59
C ALA A 57 4.52 -3.63 5.85
N TRP A 58 4.19 -2.43 5.40
CA TRP A 58 2.84 -1.89 5.52
C TRP A 58 1.83 -2.71 4.71
N LEU A 59 2.17 -3.07 3.47
CA LEU A 59 1.32 -3.92 2.63
C LEU A 59 1.06 -5.29 3.28
N GLY A 60 2.05 -5.84 3.97
CA GLY A 60 1.85 -7.08 4.74
C GLY A 60 0.78 -6.92 5.80
N ALA A 61 0.78 -5.80 6.52
CA ALA A 61 -0.24 -5.51 7.51
C ALA A 61 -1.63 -5.35 6.87
N VAL A 62 -1.71 -4.63 5.74
CA VAL A 62 -2.98 -4.47 5.02
C VAL A 62 -3.50 -5.83 4.53
N ALA A 63 -2.62 -6.66 3.96
CA ALA A 63 -2.99 -7.99 3.48
C ALA A 63 -3.60 -8.84 4.59
N ALA A 64 -3.04 -8.77 5.80
CA ALA A 64 -3.51 -9.55 6.95
C ALA A 64 -4.81 -8.99 7.55
N ARG A 65 -5.14 -7.74 7.30
CA ARG A 65 -6.28 -7.05 7.92
C ARG A 65 -7.43 -6.78 6.96
N THR A 66 -7.33 -7.19 5.71
CA THR A 66 -8.38 -7.01 4.70
C THR A 66 -8.79 -8.36 4.10
N LYS A 67 -9.92 -8.40 3.41
CA LYS A 67 -10.52 -9.65 2.94
C LYS A 67 -10.63 -9.76 1.44
N ARG A 68 -10.83 -8.66 0.72
CA ARG A 68 -11.10 -8.69 -0.73
C ARG A 68 -10.41 -7.58 -1.52
N ILE A 69 -10.04 -6.46 -0.88
CA ILE A 69 -9.50 -5.32 -1.58
C ILE A 69 -8.16 -5.67 -2.25
N ARG A 70 -7.95 -5.19 -3.46
CA ARG A 70 -6.66 -5.37 -4.14
C ARG A 70 -5.66 -4.40 -3.57
N ILE A 71 -4.43 -4.85 -3.39
CA ILE A 71 -3.39 -4.05 -2.77
C ILE A 71 -2.14 -4.02 -3.64
N GLY A 72 -1.41 -2.93 -3.57
CA GLY A 72 -0.18 -2.78 -4.33
C GLY A 72 0.55 -1.49 -4.02
N THR A 73 1.55 -1.22 -4.83
CA THR A 73 2.34 0.01 -4.75
C THR A 73 2.04 0.93 -5.92
N SER A 74 2.19 2.23 -5.70
CA SER A 74 2.11 3.23 -6.75
C SER A 74 2.96 4.44 -6.32
N VAL A 75 4.22 4.44 -6.67
CA VAL A 75 4.97 3.54 -7.53
C VAL A 75 6.11 2.91 -6.75
N VAL A 76 6.57 1.73 -7.13
CA VAL A 76 7.82 1.17 -6.65
C VAL A 76 8.81 1.07 -7.81
N THR A 77 10.06 1.46 -7.54
CA THR A 77 11.16 1.26 -8.47
C THR A 77 11.90 -0.01 -8.06
N PRO A 78 11.86 -1.08 -8.88
CA PRO A 78 12.43 -2.37 -8.48
C PRO A 78 13.96 -2.45 -8.66
N SER A 79 14.63 -1.31 -8.72
CA SER A 79 16.07 -1.20 -8.93
C SER A 79 16.62 -0.06 -8.08
N PHE A 80 17.93 0.16 -8.12
CA PHE A 80 18.67 1.15 -7.32
C PHE A 80 18.58 0.87 -5.83
N ARG A 81 17.51 1.29 -5.15
CA ARG A 81 17.32 1.07 -3.73
C ARG A 81 17.07 -0.40 -3.39
N TYR A 82 16.48 -1.14 -4.31
CA TYR A 82 16.17 -2.56 -4.16
C TYR A 82 16.94 -3.40 -5.17
N HIS A 83 17.24 -4.63 -4.78
CA HIS A 83 17.52 -5.67 -5.76
C HIS A 83 16.19 -6.21 -6.26
N PRO A 84 16.02 -6.44 -7.58
CA PRO A 84 14.74 -6.94 -8.13
C PRO A 84 14.24 -8.22 -7.46
N ALA A 85 15.14 -9.10 -7.05
CA ALA A 85 14.78 -10.33 -6.34
C ALA A 85 14.11 -10.04 -4.99
N ILE A 86 14.52 -8.96 -4.30
CA ILE A 86 13.90 -8.55 -3.03
C ILE A 86 12.48 -8.07 -3.28
N VAL A 87 12.27 -7.29 -4.33
CA VAL A 87 10.92 -6.82 -4.69
C VAL A 87 10.02 -8.01 -5.04
N ALA A 88 10.51 -8.95 -5.84
CA ALA A 88 9.76 -10.15 -6.21
C ALA A 88 9.39 -10.99 -4.97
N GLN A 89 10.33 -11.18 -4.05
CA GLN A 89 10.10 -11.92 -2.82
C GLN A 89 9.07 -11.21 -1.94
N ALA A 90 9.17 -9.89 -1.80
CA ALA A 90 8.24 -9.09 -1.01
C ALA A 90 6.82 -9.21 -1.56
N MET A 91 6.66 -9.04 -2.88
CA MET A 91 5.36 -9.15 -3.53
C MET A 91 4.76 -10.55 -3.40
N ALA A 92 5.56 -11.59 -3.57
CA ALA A 92 5.12 -12.96 -3.40
C ALA A 92 4.64 -13.22 -1.96
N THR A 93 5.37 -12.72 -0.97
CA THR A 93 5.01 -12.86 0.43
C THR A 93 3.69 -12.14 0.75
N VAL A 94 3.55 -10.90 0.28
CA VAL A 94 2.31 -10.14 0.47
C VAL A 94 1.13 -10.86 -0.20
N ALA A 95 1.33 -11.40 -1.39
CA ALA A 95 0.28 -12.14 -2.10
C ALA A 95 -0.18 -13.39 -1.32
N LEU A 96 0.75 -14.06 -0.64
CA LEU A 96 0.41 -15.23 0.19
C LEU A 96 -0.29 -14.85 1.48
N LEU A 97 -0.08 -13.64 1.99
CA LEU A 97 -0.77 -13.14 3.18
C LEU A 97 -2.16 -12.61 2.86
N ALA A 98 -2.38 -12.17 1.64
CA ALA A 98 -3.70 -11.68 1.20
C ALA A 98 -4.65 -12.86 0.98
N PRO A 99 -5.92 -12.70 1.35
CA PRO A 99 -6.92 -13.75 1.13
C PRO A 99 -7.15 -14.10 -0.33
#